data_88c4228cb42c3a5ddc50329b07d306b5
#
_entry.id   88c4228cb42c3a5ddc50329b07d306b5
#
_cell.length_a   1.000
_cell.length_b   1.000
_cell.length_c   1.000
_cell.angle_alpha   90.00
_cell.angle_beta   90.00
_cell.angle_gamma   90.00
#
_symmetry.space_group_name_H-M   'P 1'
#
loop_
_entity.id
_entity.type
_entity.pdbx_description
1 polymer ?
#
loop_
_entity_poly.entity_id
_entity_poly.type
_entity_poly.pdbx_seq_one_letter_code
_entity_poly.pdbx_strand_id
1 'polypeptide(L)'
;MEPEFRQIMKGVLKMDIRREIKSYIVREGLSMRETLYRLTVTHKWSGSLSNFSGKLKRGTLRYSEAEDIADVLGYDITWIKRK
;
A
#
# COMPACT_ATOMS: atom_id res chain seq x y z
N MET A 1 -2.51 -19.11 15.92
CA MET A 1 -2.45 -18.48 15.95
C MET A 1 -2.06 -17.30 16.16
N GLU A 2 -1.86 -16.79 16.82
CA GLU A 2 -1.41 -15.65 17.11
C GLU A 2 -0.05 -15.41 16.76
N PRO A 3 0.87 -16.26 16.60
CA PRO A 3 2.24 -15.97 16.28
C PRO A 3 2.36 -15.22 15.01
N GLU A 4 1.66 -15.58 14.00
CA GLU A 4 1.84 -14.84 12.85
C GLU A 4 1.26 -13.52 12.97
N PHE A 5 0.25 -13.36 13.73
CA PHE A 5 -0.31 -12.07 13.98
C PHE A 5 0.70 -11.20 14.65
N ARG A 6 1.40 -11.69 15.61
CA ARG A 6 2.40 -10.91 16.26
C ARG A 6 3.52 -10.59 15.36
N GLN A 7 3.89 -11.47 14.47
CA GLN A 7 4.92 -11.16 13.56
C GLN A 7 4.53 -10.11 12.63
N ILE A 8 3.30 -10.11 12.18
CA ILE A 8 2.79 -9.07 11.33
C ILE A 8 2.88 -7.75 12.03
N MET A 9 2.51 -7.69 13.28
CA MET A 9 2.60 -6.45 14.01
C MET A 9 4.02 -6.00 14.11
N LYS A 10 4.93 -6.90 14.38
CA LYS A 10 6.29 -6.54 14.45
C LYS A 10 6.76 -6.01 13.13
N GLY A 11 6.34 -6.64 12.06
CA GLY A 11 6.69 -6.18 10.75
C GLY A 11 6.19 -4.79 10.47
N VAL A 12 4.97 -4.53 10.86
CA VAL A 12 4.41 -3.23 10.66
C VAL A 12 5.22 -2.16 11.36
N LEU A 13 5.66 -2.42 12.55
CA LEU A 13 6.43 -1.46 13.27
C LEU A 13 7.75 -1.17 12.63
N LYS A 14 8.38 -2.14 12.02
CA LYS A 14 9.64 -1.93 11.44
C LYS A 14 9.60 -1.84 9.97
N MET A 15 8.49 -2.17 9.37
CA MET A 15 8.40 -2.27 7.98
C MET A 15 8.28 -0.96 7.32
N ASP A 16 8.92 -0.89 6.24
CA ASP A 16 8.87 0.18 5.34
C ASP A 16 7.54 0.06 4.62
N ILE A 17 6.75 1.09 4.61
CA ILE A 17 5.47 1.09 3.93
C ILE A 17 5.66 0.80 2.44
N ARG A 18 6.78 1.17 1.88
CA ARG A 18 7.11 0.90 0.50
C ARG A 18 7.15 -0.60 0.24
N ARG A 19 7.78 -1.36 1.13
CA ARG A 19 7.86 -2.78 0.98
C ARG A 19 6.51 -3.42 1.05
N GLU A 20 5.70 -2.96 1.97
CA GLU A 20 4.38 -3.51 2.15
C GLU A 20 3.52 -3.27 0.92
N ILE A 21 3.47 -2.06 0.44
CA ILE A 21 2.67 -1.72 -0.72
C ILE A 21 3.17 -2.48 -1.95
N LYS A 22 4.46 -2.54 -2.12
CA LYS A 22 5.02 -3.26 -3.27
C LYS A 22 4.68 -4.74 -3.22
N SER A 23 4.62 -5.32 -2.04
CA SER A 23 4.29 -6.73 -1.93
C SER A 23 2.86 -6.99 -2.40
N TYR A 24 1.93 -6.09 -2.11
CA TYR A 24 0.57 -6.24 -2.58
C TYR A 24 0.48 -6.04 -4.10
N ILE A 25 1.22 -5.09 -4.62
CA ILE A 25 1.27 -4.85 -6.06
C ILE A 25 1.74 -6.11 -6.79
N VAL A 26 2.81 -6.71 -6.30
CA VAL A 26 3.36 -7.92 -6.89
C VAL A 26 2.37 -9.07 -6.79
N ARG A 27 1.72 -9.18 -5.66
CA ARG A 27 0.74 -10.23 -5.44
C ARG A 27 -0.37 -10.18 -6.48
N GLU A 28 -0.72 -8.99 -6.91
CA GLU A 28 -1.76 -8.82 -7.91
C GLU A 28 -1.24 -8.88 -9.33
N GLY A 29 0.04 -9.17 -9.50
CA GLY A 29 0.62 -9.28 -10.82
C GLY A 29 0.77 -7.97 -11.55
N LEU A 30 0.84 -6.88 -10.80
CA LEU A 30 0.95 -5.56 -11.40
C LEU A 30 2.33 -4.96 -11.20
N SER A 31 2.61 -3.91 -11.93
CA SER A 31 3.81 -3.13 -11.73
C SER A 31 3.43 -1.83 -11.03
N MET A 32 4.43 -1.11 -10.57
CA MET A 32 4.21 0.22 -10.00
C MET A 32 3.54 1.13 -11.01
N ARG A 33 3.96 1.04 -12.24
CA ARG A 33 3.45 1.89 -13.30
C ARG A 33 1.98 1.58 -13.58
N GLU A 34 1.62 0.31 -13.61
CA GLU A 34 0.24 -0.10 -13.84
C GLU A 34 -0.65 0.31 -12.69
N THR A 35 -0.15 0.19 -11.48
CA THR A 35 -0.88 0.61 -10.29
C THR A 35 -1.14 2.12 -10.36
N LEU A 36 -0.12 2.86 -10.69
CA LEU A 36 -0.26 4.31 -10.80
C LEU A 36 -1.25 4.68 -11.89
N TYR A 37 -1.20 3.99 -13.01
CA TYR A 37 -2.15 4.26 -14.09
C TYR A 37 -3.58 4.11 -13.59
N ARG A 38 -3.88 3.05 -12.87
CA ARG A 38 -5.20 2.84 -12.30
C ARG A 38 -5.59 3.95 -11.33
N LEU A 39 -4.64 4.41 -10.55
CA LEU A 39 -4.89 5.51 -9.62
C LEU A 39 -5.21 6.80 -10.35
N THR A 40 -4.57 7.06 -11.47
CA THR A 40 -4.86 8.27 -12.23
C THR A 40 -6.25 8.20 -12.83
N VAL A 41 -6.65 7.04 -13.28
CA VAL A 41 -7.93 6.88 -13.95
C VAL A 41 -9.08 6.92 -12.95
N THR A 42 -8.94 6.26 -11.82
CA THR A 42 -10.05 6.08 -10.89
C THR A 42 -10.06 7.08 -9.75
N HIS A 43 -8.91 7.59 -9.35
CA HIS A 43 -8.80 8.47 -8.18
C HIS A 43 -8.13 9.80 -8.50
N LYS A 44 -7.91 10.04 -9.76
CA LYS A 44 -7.35 11.33 -10.22
C LYS A 44 -6.00 11.68 -9.63
N TRP A 45 -5.19 10.69 -9.41
CA TRP A 45 -3.84 10.94 -8.92
C TRP A 45 -3.00 11.53 -10.05
N SER A 46 -1.95 12.24 -9.66
CA SER A 46 -0.95 12.70 -10.61
C SER A 46 -0.25 11.49 -11.20
N GLY A 47 0.07 11.54 -12.46
CA GLY A 47 0.73 10.44 -13.14
C GLY A 47 2.22 10.38 -12.94
N SER A 48 2.77 11.08 -11.96
CA SER A 48 4.21 11.10 -11.73
C SER A 48 4.65 9.87 -10.95
N LEU A 49 5.33 8.96 -11.62
CA LEU A 49 5.86 7.77 -10.99
C LEU A 49 6.89 8.13 -9.93
N SER A 50 7.65 9.16 -10.19
CA SER A 50 8.65 9.63 -9.25
C SER A 50 8.00 10.10 -7.96
N ASN A 51 6.89 10.81 -8.04
CA ASN A 51 6.16 11.24 -6.85
C ASN A 51 5.60 10.05 -6.09
N PHE A 52 5.01 9.10 -6.80
CA PHE A 52 4.45 7.91 -6.18
C PHE A 52 5.54 7.14 -5.45
N SER A 53 6.61 6.87 -6.14
CA SER A 53 7.73 6.16 -5.57
C SER A 53 8.32 6.92 -4.39
N GLY A 54 8.42 8.23 -4.52
CA GLY A 54 8.95 9.08 -3.45
C GLY A 54 8.09 9.06 -2.19
N LYS A 55 6.78 9.08 -2.34
CA LYS A 55 5.89 8.99 -1.20
C LYS A 55 6.08 7.70 -0.44
N LEU A 56 6.22 6.61 -1.16
CA LEU A 56 6.44 5.31 -0.53
C LEU A 56 7.80 5.27 0.15
N LYS A 57 8.80 5.79 -0.52
CA LYS A 57 10.16 5.75 0.02
C LYS A 57 10.27 6.59 1.29
N ARG A 58 9.66 7.75 1.32
CA ARG A 58 9.72 8.64 2.47
C ARG A 58 8.72 8.28 3.55
N GLY A 59 7.77 7.41 3.25
CA GLY A 59 6.74 7.05 4.21
C GLY A 59 5.76 8.19 4.45
N THR A 60 5.56 9.05 3.46
CA THR A 60 4.67 10.19 3.61
C THR A 60 3.30 9.95 2.99
N LEU A 61 2.97 8.71 2.75
CA LEU A 61 1.69 8.35 2.19
C LEU A 61 0.59 8.64 3.19
N ARG A 62 -0.45 9.32 2.76
CA ARG A 62 -1.59 9.59 3.62
C ARG A 62 -2.48 8.37 3.70
N TYR A 63 -3.27 8.29 4.77
CA TYR A 63 -4.18 7.17 4.93
C TYR A 63 -5.17 7.09 3.76
N SER A 64 -5.69 8.22 3.32
CA SER A 64 -6.60 8.24 2.18
C SER A 64 -5.92 7.73 0.91
N GLU A 65 -4.64 8.03 0.76
CA GLU A 65 -3.89 7.54 -0.38
C GLU A 65 -3.68 6.04 -0.30
N ALA A 66 -3.46 5.54 0.90
CA ALA A 66 -3.33 4.10 1.10
C ALA A 66 -4.65 3.40 0.78
N GLU A 67 -5.76 4.02 1.13
CA GLU A 67 -7.07 3.48 0.78
C GLU A 67 -7.28 3.43 -0.73
N ASP A 68 -6.85 4.47 -1.43
CA ASP A 68 -6.95 4.49 -2.89
C ASP A 68 -6.14 3.36 -3.50
N ILE A 69 -4.94 3.15 -3.00
CA ILE A 69 -4.09 2.07 -3.49
C ILE A 69 -4.75 0.72 -3.24
N ALA A 70 -5.26 0.53 -2.03
CA ALA A 70 -5.92 -0.72 -1.70
C ALA A 70 -7.10 -0.97 -2.63
N ASP A 71 -7.85 0.09 -2.92
CA ASP A 71 -9.00 -0.02 -3.79
C ASP A 71 -8.62 -0.50 -5.19
N VAL A 72 -7.60 0.09 -5.80
CA VAL A 72 -7.21 -0.32 -7.14
C VAL A 72 -6.58 -1.70 -7.18
N LEU A 73 -6.09 -2.18 -6.06
CA LEU A 73 -5.52 -3.52 -5.97
C LEU A 73 -6.55 -4.57 -5.55
N GLY A 74 -7.73 -4.14 -5.15
CA GLY A 74 -8.79 -5.07 -4.75
C GLY A 74 -8.75 -5.47 -3.30
N TYR A 75 -8.19 -4.64 -2.44
CA TYR A 75 -8.13 -4.91 -1.02
C TYR A 75 -8.91 -3.90 -0.22
N ASP A 76 -9.31 -4.31 0.97
CA ASP A 76 -9.91 -3.39 1.93
C ASP A 76 -8.94 -3.21 3.07
N ILE A 77 -8.90 -2.01 3.61
CA ILE A 77 -8.12 -1.77 4.81
C ILE A 77 -9.09 -1.88 5.97
N THR A 78 -8.82 -2.79 6.89
CA THR A 78 -9.71 -2.97 8.02
C THR A 78 -8.95 -2.84 9.31
N TRP A 79 -9.67 -2.48 10.35
CA TRP A 79 -9.12 -2.37 11.67
C TRP A 79 -9.64 -3.54 12.49
N ILE A 80 -8.74 -4.24 13.12
CA ILE A 80 -9.08 -5.39 13.92
C ILE A 80 -8.74 -5.10 15.35
N LYS A 81 -9.75 -5.18 16.21
CA LYS A 81 -9.51 -4.87 17.60
C LYS A 81 -8.67 -5.94 18.24
N ARG A 82 -7.68 -5.51 18.99
CA ARG A 82 -6.84 -6.43 19.68
C ARG A 82 -7.53 -6.91 20.93
N LYS A 83 -7.31 -8.12 21.32
CA LYS A 83 -7.92 -8.66 22.50
C LYS A 83 -7.22 -8.33 23.77
#